data_ad3e29498a4feb72a6a2632116396217
#
_entry.id   ad3e29498a4feb72a6a2632116396217
#
_cell.length_a   1.000
_cell.length_b   1.000
_cell.length_c   1.000
_cell.angle_alpha   90.00
_cell.angle_beta   90.00
_cell.angle_gamma   90.00
#
_symmetry.space_group_name_H-M   'P 1'
#
loop_
_entity.id
_entity.type
_entity.pdbx_description
1 polymer ?
#
loop_
_entity_poly.entity_id
_entity_poly.type
_entity_poly.pdbx_seq_one_letter_code
_entity_poly.pdbx_strand_id
1 'polypeptide(L)'
;ELGIPAVVGCGDATERLVDGSLVTVSCSEGDTGFVYDGLLETEVTEVTRGEMPYCPIKIMMNVGNPQLAFDFAQMPNSGVGLARLEFIINNNIGVHPKAILDYPNVDPDLKKAVESVARGHASPRAFYVDKLVEGIATIAAAFWPKPVIVRLSDFKSNEYYNLVGGSFFEPVEENPMIGFRGASRYLAATFRDCFELECSALRKVRDDMGLSNVATGSAPLFAAAIGGVVLDATAR
;
A
#
# COMPACT_ATOMS: atom_id res chain seq x y z
N GLU A 1 -14.61 -7.79 5.06
CA GLU A 1 -15.13 -6.39 5.19
C GLU A 1 -16.60 -6.38 5.60
N LEU A 2 -17.42 -7.30 5.07
CA LEU A 2 -18.83 -7.38 5.41
C LEU A 2 -19.12 -8.35 6.58
N GLY A 3 -18.10 -9.04 7.10
CA GLY A 3 -18.26 -10.06 8.15
C GLY A 3 -19.05 -11.30 7.69
N ILE A 4 -19.13 -11.50 6.39
CA ILE A 4 -19.84 -12.64 5.79
C ILE A 4 -18.79 -13.58 5.20
N PRO A 5 -18.78 -14.89 5.53
CA PRO A 5 -17.88 -15.84 4.89
C PRO A 5 -18.23 -15.96 3.39
N ALA A 6 -17.21 -15.82 2.55
CA ALA A 6 -17.34 -15.91 1.11
C ALA A 6 -16.10 -16.57 0.48
N VAL A 7 -16.32 -17.49 -0.42
CA VAL A 7 -15.25 -18.17 -1.18
C VAL A 7 -15.47 -17.90 -2.66
N VAL A 8 -14.43 -17.40 -3.34
CA VAL A 8 -14.45 -17.10 -4.78
C VAL A 8 -13.47 -18.01 -5.51
N GLY A 9 -13.63 -18.15 -6.82
CA GLY A 9 -12.74 -18.98 -7.63
C GLY A 9 -12.96 -20.50 -7.45
N CYS A 10 -14.18 -20.91 -7.10
CA CYS A 10 -14.51 -22.30 -6.81
C CYS A 10 -14.63 -23.21 -8.05
N GLY A 11 -14.24 -22.77 -9.24
CA GLY A 11 -14.20 -23.56 -10.47
C GLY A 11 -15.50 -24.29 -10.83
N ASP A 12 -15.77 -25.38 -10.13
CA ASP A 12 -16.87 -26.32 -10.37
C ASP A 12 -18.05 -26.20 -9.37
N ALA A 13 -18.11 -25.13 -8.60
CA ALA A 13 -19.14 -24.97 -7.56
C ALA A 13 -20.58 -25.07 -8.10
N THR A 14 -20.84 -24.54 -9.29
CA THR A 14 -22.17 -24.59 -9.94
C THR A 14 -22.55 -25.97 -10.43
N GLU A 15 -21.59 -26.87 -10.57
CA GLU A 15 -21.83 -28.28 -10.98
C GLU A 15 -21.98 -29.18 -9.75
N ARG A 16 -21.27 -28.88 -8.67
CA ARG A 16 -21.20 -29.69 -7.45
C ARG A 16 -22.25 -29.35 -6.42
N LEU A 17 -22.60 -28.05 -6.29
CA LEU A 17 -23.58 -27.60 -5.30
C LEU A 17 -24.98 -27.68 -5.91
N VAL A 18 -25.88 -28.35 -5.21
CA VAL A 18 -27.28 -28.49 -5.60
C VAL A 18 -28.09 -27.39 -4.90
N ASP A 19 -29.01 -26.78 -5.64
CA ASP A 19 -29.88 -25.75 -5.08
C ASP A 19 -30.69 -26.31 -3.87
N GLY A 20 -30.68 -25.53 -2.76
CA GLY A 20 -31.30 -25.94 -1.52
C GLY A 20 -30.49 -26.88 -0.64
N SER A 21 -29.29 -27.30 -1.03
CA SER A 21 -28.40 -28.08 -0.16
C SER A 21 -27.85 -27.24 0.98
N LEU A 22 -27.70 -27.84 2.16
CA LEU A 22 -27.07 -27.22 3.32
C LEU A 22 -25.57 -27.37 3.20
N VAL A 23 -24.83 -26.27 3.29
CA VAL A 23 -23.36 -26.26 3.23
C VAL A 23 -22.79 -25.35 4.31
N THR A 24 -21.57 -25.65 4.73
CA THR A 24 -20.78 -24.77 5.61
C THR A 24 -19.66 -24.12 4.80
N VAL A 25 -19.60 -22.79 4.83
CA VAL A 25 -18.54 -22.00 4.18
C VAL A 25 -17.52 -21.58 5.23
N SER A 26 -16.30 -22.10 5.12
CA SER A 26 -15.17 -21.76 6.02
C SER A 26 -14.19 -20.83 5.34
N CYS A 27 -13.90 -19.68 6.00
CA CYS A 27 -12.86 -18.73 5.63
C CYS A 27 -11.84 -18.55 6.77
N SER A 28 -11.79 -19.48 7.72
CA SER A 28 -10.92 -19.43 8.91
C SER A 28 -9.63 -20.24 8.79
N GLU A 29 -9.41 -20.91 7.67
CA GLU A 29 -8.34 -21.88 7.47
C GLU A 29 -7.15 -21.31 6.65
N GLY A 30 -6.90 -20.01 6.75
CA GLY A 30 -5.84 -19.32 6.04
C GLY A 30 -6.32 -18.65 4.74
N ASP A 31 -5.47 -18.62 3.71
CA ASP A 31 -5.76 -17.92 2.46
C ASP A 31 -6.70 -18.67 1.51
N THR A 32 -6.97 -19.93 1.81
CA THR A 32 -7.89 -20.77 1.04
C THR A 32 -9.19 -20.96 1.81
N GLY A 33 -10.32 -20.63 1.16
CA GLY A 33 -11.64 -20.92 1.71
C GLY A 33 -12.14 -22.30 1.30
N PHE A 34 -12.99 -22.89 2.12
CA PHE A 34 -13.55 -24.22 1.90
C PHE A 34 -15.07 -24.21 1.96
N VAL A 35 -15.69 -25.10 1.20
CA VAL A 35 -17.13 -25.37 1.26
C VAL A 35 -17.31 -26.84 1.61
N TYR A 36 -17.89 -27.08 2.77
CA TYR A 36 -18.16 -28.43 3.29
C TYR A 36 -19.63 -28.80 3.07
N ASP A 37 -19.87 -30.05 2.82
CA ASP A 37 -21.23 -30.60 2.76
C ASP A 37 -21.87 -30.66 4.15
N GLY A 38 -23.11 -30.19 4.27
CA GLY A 38 -23.84 -30.13 5.52
C GLY A 38 -23.47 -28.95 6.43
N LEU A 39 -24.15 -28.91 7.59
CA LEU A 39 -23.90 -27.94 8.66
C LEU A 39 -22.90 -28.56 9.65
N LEU A 40 -21.70 -28.03 9.68
CA LEU A 40 -20.69 -28.41 10.66
C LEU A 40 -20.93 -27.67 11.97
N GLU A 41 -20.73 -28.37 13.09
CA GLU A 41 -20.66 -27.73 14.39
C GLU A 41 -19.38 -26.89 14.46
N THR A 42 -19.53 -25.61 14.80
CA THR A 42 -18.40 -24.67 14.94
C THR A 42 -18.38 -24.14 16.36
N GLU A 43 -17.19 -24.10 16.96
CA GLU A 43 -16.96 -23.41 18.20
C GLU A 43 -16.43 -22.01 17.90
N VAL A 44 -17.18 -20.98 18.29
CA VAL A 44 -16.75 -19.59 18.16
C VAL A 44 -16.23 -19.14 19.51
N THR A 45 -14.91 -19.00 19.60
CA THR A 45 -14.28 -18.41 20.79
C THR A 45 -14.12 -16.91 20.57
N GLU A 46 -14.89 -16.10 21.29
CA GLU A 46 -14.67 -14.66 21.34
C GLU A 46 -13.44 -14.37 22.19
N VAL A 47 -12.34 -13.98 21.50
CA VAL A 47 -11.18 -13.43 22.20
C VAL A 47 -11.47 -11.96 22.48
N THR A 48 -11.83 -11.66 23.73
CA THR A 48 -11.91 -10.26 24.18
C THR A 48 -10.54 -9.63 24.00
N ARG A 49 -10.42 -8.65 23.13
CA ARG A 49 -9.18 -7.88 22.93
C ARG A 49 -8.93 -7.10 24.23
N GLY A 50 -8.11 -7.68 25.11
CA GLY A 50 -7.66 -7.03 26.34
C GLY A 50 -6.79 -5.81 26.04
N GLU A 51 -6.65 -4.93 27.03
CA GLU A 51 -5.66 -3.86 26.97
C GLU A 51 -4.26 -4.49 26.81
N MET A 52 -3.46 -3.90 25.91
CA MET A 52 -2.08 -4.36 25.75
C MET A 52 -1.33 -4.13 27.05
N PRO A 53 -0.66 -5.17 27.61
CA PRO A 53 0.11 -5.00 28.82
C PRO A 53 1.18 -3.93 28.62
N TYR A 54 1.55 -3.23 29.69
CA TYR A 54 2.61 -2.23 29.61
C TYR A 54 3.87 -2.84 29.00
N CYS A 55 4.31 -2.24 27.92
CA CYS A 55 5.55 -2.60 27.22
C CYS A 55 6.42 -1.34 27.10
N PRO A 56 7.68 -1.35 27.56
CA PRO A 56 8.58 -0.20 27.43
C PRO A 56 8.97 0.10 25.98
N ILE A 57 8.72 -0.84 25.06
CA ILE A 57 8.98 -0.71 23.64
C ILE A 57 7.64 -0.52 22.92
N LYS A 58 7.59 0.44 21.99
CA LYS A 58 6.40 0.67 21.16
C LYS A 58 6.26 -0.44 20.13
N ILE A 59 5.14 -1.15 20.17
CA ILE A 59 4.77 -2.14 19.16
C ILE A 59 3.96 -1.42 18.09
N MET A 60 4.51 -1.31 16.89
CA MET A 60 3.90 -0.58 15.78
C MET A 60 3.57 -1.52 14.63
N MET A 61 2.50 -1.19 13.89
CA MET A 61 2.02 -1.99 12.77
C MET A 61 2.83 -1.77 11.50
N ASN A 62 2.89 -2.79 10.66
CA ASN A 62 3.35 -2.70 9.28
C ASN A 62 2.11 -2.77 8.37
N VAL A 63 1.78 -1.67 7.71
CA VAL A 63 0.56 -1.55 6.89
C VAL A 63 0.96 -1.30 5.43
N GLY A 64 0.60 -2.23 4.57
CA GLY A 64 0.80 -2.08 3.12
C GLY A 64 -0.50 -1.73 2.39
N ASN A 65 -1.62 -2.35 2.79
CA ASN A 65 -2.91 -2.13 2.14
C ASN A 65 -3.77 -1.11 2.92
N PRO A 66 -4.08 0.07 2.33
CA PRO A 66 -4.93 1.06 2.97
C PRO A 66 -6.34 0.54 3.31
N GLN A 67 -6.88 -0.39 2.53
CA GLN A 67 -8.24 -0.93 2.75
C GLN A 67 -8.38 -1.66 4.08
N LEU A 68 -7.29 -2.25 4.59
CA LEU A 68 -7.26 -2.97 5.86
C LEU A 68 -6.87 -2.09 7.05
N ALA A 69 -6.61 -0.79 6.81
CA ALA A 69 -6.05 0.09 7.83
C ALA A 69 -6.97 0.26 9.04
N PHE A 70 -8.28 0.39 8.83
CA PHE A 70 -9.25 0.53 9.91
C PHE A 70 -9.38 -0.72 10.77
N ASP A 71 -9.32 -1.90 10.16
CA ASP A 71 -9.35 -3.17 10.90
C ASP A 71 -8.07 -3.33 11.74
N PHE A 72 -6.92 -3.04 11.16
CA PHE A 72 -5.64 -3.09 11.86
C PHE A 72 -5.52 -2.07 12.99
N ALA A 73 -6.13 -0.89 12.83
CA ALA A 73 -6.13 0.14 13.85
C ALA A 73 -6.87 -0.27 15.14
N GLN A 74 -7.81 -1.22 15.04
CA GLN A 74 -8.55 -1.76 16.18
C GLN A 74 -7.72 -2.73 17.03
N MET A 75 -6.64 -3.31 16.48
CA MET A 75 -5.73 -4.15 17.25
C MET A 75 -4.88 -3.30 18.19
N PRO A 76 -4.47 -3.82 19.37
CA PRO A 76 -3.54 -3.11 20.25
C PRO A 76 -2.25 -2.75 19.55
N ASN A 77 -1.95 -1.45 19.43
CA ASN A 77 -0.78 -0.94 18.73
C ASN A 77 -0.39 0.47 19.20
N SER A 78 0.83 0.88 18.89
CA SER A 78 1.36 2.23 19.13
C SER A 78 1.41 3.09 17.86
N GLY A 79 0.70 2.70 16.79
CA GLY A 79 0.68 3.37 15.51
C GLY A 79 1.28 2.52 14.39
N VAL A 80 1.60 3.14 13.26
CA VAL A 80 2.18 2.50 12.08
C VAL A 80 3.67 2.85 12.00
N GLY A 81 4.50 1.83 12.17
CA GLY A 81 5.96 1.97 12.05
C GLY A 81 6.44 1.88 10.61
N LEU A 82 5.64 1.29 9.72
CA LEU A 82 5.97 1.18 8.31
C LEU A 82 4.68 1.13 7.46
N ALA A 83 4.35 2.26 6.82
CA ALA A 83 3.41 2.30 5.71
C ALA A 83 4.18 2.33 4.39
N ARG A 84 3.91 1.37 3.50
CA ARG A 84 4.67 1.18 2.26
C ARG A 84 3.93 1.74 1.06
N LEU A 85 4.48 2.78 0.43
CA LEU A 85 3.91 3.38 -0.78
C LEU A 85 3.88 2.41 -1.96
N GLU A 86 4.77 1.45 -2.00
CA GLU A 86 4.88 0.46 -3.08
C GLU A 86 3.57 -0.30 -3.29
N PHE A 87 2.84 -0.62 -2.23
CA PHE A 87 1.55 -1.29 -2.33
C PHE A 87 0.48 -0.39 -2.96
N ILE A 88 0.48 0.89 -2.60
CA ILE A 88 -0.44 1.88 -3.19
C ILE A 88 -0.11 2.06 -4.67
N ILE A 89 1.17 2.20 -5.00
CA ILE A 89 1.62 2.37 -6.39
C ILE A 89 1.27 1.15 -7.23
N ASN A 90 1.53 -0.07 -6.74
CA ASN A 90 1.23 -1.29 -7.49
C ASN A 90 -0.27 -1.52 -7.69
N ASN A 91 -1.06 -1.34 -6.63
CA ASN A 91 -2.45 -1.78 -6.62
C ASN A 91 -3.43 -0.69 -7.11
N ASN A 92 -3.11 0.58 -6.84
CA ASN A 92 -4.04 1.68 -7.10
C ASN A 92 -3.61 2.56 -8.27
N ILE A 93 -2.33 2.51 -8.68
CA ILE A 93 -1.77 3.31 -9.78
C ILE A 93 -1.37 2.41 -10.95
N GLY A 94 -0.50 1.44 -10.73
CA GLY A 94 -0.06 0.44 -11.72
C GLY A 94 0.83 0.97 -12.84
N VAL A 95 1.15 2.27 -12.88
CA VAL A 95 1.91 2.94 -13.95
C VAL A 95 3.21 3.50 -13.39
N HIS A 96 4.28 3.37 -14.18
CA HIS A 96 5.58 3.94 -13.83
C HIS A 96 5.50 5.49 -13.73
N PRO A 97 6.04 6.13 -12.67
CA PRO A 97 5.90 7.57 -12.47
C PRO A 97 6.49 8.40 -13.60
N LYS A 98 7.55 7.94 -14.27
CA LYS A 98 8.08 8.64 -15.47
C LYS A 98 7.11 8.62 -16.64
N ALA A 99 6.34 7.55 -16.84
CA ALA A 99 5.32 7.54 -17.89
C ALA A 99 4.23 8.60 -17.64
N ILE A 100 3.93 8.86 -16.36
CA ILE A 100 3.02 9.93 -15.95
C ILE A 100 3.61 11.32 -16.23
N LEU A 101 4.90 11.51 -15.96
CA LEU A 101 5.58 12.81 -16.11
C LEU A 101 5.86 13.16 -17.55
N ASP A 102 6.28 12.17 -18.35
CA ASP A 102 6.64 12.37 -19.76
C ASP A 102 5.39 12.44 -20.67
N TYR A 103 4.19 12.13 -20.14
CA TYR A 103 2.93 12.31 -20.88
C TYR A 103 2.76 13.78 -21.33
N PRO A 104 2.34 14.07 -22.57
CA PRO A 104 1.87 13.13 -23.61
C PRO A 104 2.95 12.57 -24.55
N ASN A 105 4.25 12.83 -24.27
CA ASN A 105 5.38 12.53 -25.15
C ASN A 105 5.96 11.13 -24.89
N VAL A 106 5.09 10.13 -24.82
CA VAL A 106 5.41 8.72 -24.61
C VAL A 106 4.98 7.89 -25.82
N ASP A 107 5.38 6.62 -25.84
CA ASP A 107 4.91 5.66 -26.85
C ASP A 107 3.37 5.68 -26.98
N PRO A 108 2.80 5.55 -28.20
CA PRO A 108 1.34 5.66 -28.42
C PRO A 108 0.49 4.66 -27.61
N ASP A 109 0.97 3.44 -27.40
CA ASP A 109 0.23 2.45 -26.62
C ASP A 109 0.35 2.71 -25.11
N LEU A 110 1.52 3.16 -24.66
CA LEU A 110 1.74 3.64 -23.31
C LEU A 110 0.85 4.87 -23.01
N LYS A 111 0.73 5.78 -23.98
CA LYS A 111 -0.14 6.95 -23.87
C LYS A 111 -1.60 6.55 -23.62
N LYS A 112 -2.13 5.60 -24.41
CA LYS A 112 -3.49 5.08 -24.21
C LYS A 112 -3.68 4.44 -22.85
N ALA A 113 -2.67 3.67 -22.38
CA ALA A 113 -2.70 3.04 -21.07
C ALA A 113 -2.76 4.09 -19.95
N VAL A 114 -1.92 5.14 -20.03
CA VAL A 114 -1.92 6.26 -19.08
C VAL A 114 -3.26 7.00 -19.08
N GLU A 115 -3.82 7.29 -20.25
CA GLU A 115 -5.13 7.94 -20.40
C GLU A 115 -6.27 7.10 -19.80
N SER A 116 -6.19 5.78 -19.97
CA SER A 116 -7.18 4.86 -19.41
C SER A 116 -7.21 4.88 -17.89
N VAL A 117 -6.06 4.80 -17.24
CA VAL A 117 -5.98 4.78 -15.76
C VAL A 117 -6.25 6.14 -15.15
N ALA A 118 -5.82 7.23 -15.81
CA ALA A 118 -6.02 8.60 -15.34
C ALA A 118 -7.42 9.16 -15.62
N ARG A 119 -8.32 8.36 -16.21
CA ARG A 119 -9.67 8.80 -16.55
C ARG A 119 -10.42 9.32 -15.32
N GLY A 120 -11.03 10.49 -15.43
CA GLY A 120 -11.76 11.14 -14.34
C GLY A 120 -10.90 12.07 -13.46
N HIS A 121 -9.59 12.13 -13.68
CA HIS A 121 -8.71 13.09 -13.04
C HIS A 121 -8.34 14.24 -13.99
N ALA A 122 -7.94 15.38 -13.42
CA ALA A 122 -7.58 16.59 -14.18
C ALA A 122 -6.37 16.37 -15.11
N SER A 123 -5.46 15.45 -14.73
CA SER A 123 -4.29 15.07 -15.51
C SER A 123 -3.70 13.75 -14.98
N PRO A 124 -2.84 13.06 -15.76
CA PRO A 124 -2.13 11.89 -15.25
C PRO A 124 -1.29 12.20 -13.99
N ARG A 125 -0.68 13.37 -13.91
CA ARG A 125 0.05 13.82 -12.71
C ARG A 125 -0.89 13.97 -11.52
N ALA A 126 -2.06 14.57 -11.70
CA ALA A 126 -3.07 14.68 -10.65
C ALA A 126 -3.54 13.30 -10.20
N PHE A 127 -3.85 12.39 -11.12
CA PHE A 127 -4.20 11.00 -10.82
C PHE A 127 -3.18 10.33 -9.91
N TYR A 128 -1.89 10.40 -10.26
CA TYR A 128 -0.81 9.76 -9.49
C TYR A 128 -0.76 10.30 -8.04
N VAL A 129 -0.76 11.63 -7.90
CA VAL A 129 -0.72 12.29 -6.59
C VAL A 129 -1.99 12.00 -5.80
N ASP A 130 -3.16 12.08 -6.40
CA ASP A 130 -4.44 11.87 -5.72
C ASP A 130 -4.57 10.43 -5.21
N LYS A 131 -4.10 9.43 -5.96
CA LYS A 131 -4.09 8.03 -5.51
C LYS A 131 -3.12 7.79 -4.35
N LEU A 132 -1.98 8.44 -4.33
CA LEU A 132 -1.09 8.42 -3.17
C LEU A 132 -1.73 9.11 -1.96
N VAL A 133 -2.33 10.27 -2.16
CA VAL A 133 -3.04 11.01 -1.09
C VAL A 133 -4.15 10.13 -0.50
N GLU A 134 -4.99 9.53 -1.34
CA GLU A 134 -6.08 8.64 -0.92
C GLU A 134 -5.56 7.51 -0.02
N GLY A 135 -4.53 6.79 -0.47
CA GLY A 135 -3.99 5.68 0.30
C GLY A 135 -3.32 6.09 1.60
N ILE A 136 -2.48 7.14 1.58
CA ILE A 136 -1.78 7.64 2.77
C ILE A 136 -2.78 8.20 3.77
N ALA A 137 -3.74 9.02 3.32
CA ALA A 137 -4.73 9.65 4.18
C ALA A 137 -5.64 8.60 4.84
N THR A 138 -6.01 7.54 4.13
CA THR A 138 -6.79 6.43 4.68
C THR A 138 -6.05 5.77 5.85
N ILE A 139 -4.75 5.46 5.67
CA ILE A 139 -3.95 4.89 6.77
C ILE A 139 -3.80 5.88 7.91
N ALA A 140 -3.51 7.15 7.61
CA ALA A 140 -3.32 8.17 8.62
C ALA A 140 -4.59 8.43 9.46
N ALA A 141 -5.75 8.50 8.80
CA ALA A 141 -7.04 8.67 9.46
C ALA A 141 -7.40 7.47 10.35
N ALA A 142 -7.18 6.25 9.86
CA ALA A 142 -7.47 5.03 10.61
C ALA A 142 -6.69 4.94 11.93
N PHE A 143 -5.46 5.42 11.94
CA PHE A 143 -4.59 5.37 13.12
C PHE A 143 -4.56 6.66 13.94
N TRP A 144 -5.29 7.70 13.54
CA TRP A 144 -5.33 8.95 14.31
C TRP A 144 -5.70 8.71 15.77
N PRO A 145 -5.06 9.36 16.78
CA PRO A 145 -3.92 10.29 16.68
C PRO A 145 -2.53 9.62 16.75
N LYS A 146 -2.47 8.29 16.65
CA LYS A 146 -1.21 7.55 16.71
C LYS A 146 -0.31 7.86 15.50
N PRO A 147 1.02 7.83 15.66
CA PRO A 147 1.93 8.15 14.57
C PRO A 147 1.86 7.14 13.43
N VAL A 148 1.99 7.62 12.21
CA VAL A 148 2.07 6.83 10.98
C VAL A 148 3.34 7.22 10.23
N ILE A 149 4.31 6.29 10.17
CA ILE A 149 5.56 6.51 9.44
C ILE A 149 5.40 5.95 8.03
N VAL A 150 5.33 6.85 7.05
CA VAL A 150 5.23 6.51 5.63
C VAL A 150 6.62 6.42 5.03
N ARG A 151 6.97 5.23 4.54
CA ARG A 151 8.21 5.05 3.78
C ARG A 151 7.98 5.49 2.33
N LEU A 152 8.83 6.39 1.86
CA LEU A 152 8.93 6.72 0.44
C LEU A 152 9.25 5.46 -0.38
N SER A 153 8.83 5.43 -1.63
CA SER A 153 8.93 4.23 -2.46
C SER A 153 10.37 3.71 -2.57
N ASP A 154 10.55 2.44 -2.29
CA ASP A 154 11.83 1.74 -2.31
C ASP A 154 11.76 0.50 -3.22
N PHE A 155 11.18 0.68 -4.39
CA PHE A 155 11.16 -0.36 -5.42
C PHE A 155 12.56 -0.66 -5.92
N LYS A 156 12.80 -1.93 -6.16
CA LYS A 156 13.92 -2.37 -6.99
C LYS A 156 13.63 -2.05 -8.46
N SER A 157 14.66 -1.93 -9.28
CA SER A 157 14.52 -1.68 -10.71
C SER A 157 13.62 -2.69 -11.43
N ASN A 158 13.72 -3.98 -11.07
CA ASN A 158 12.85 -5.02 -11.62
C ASN A 158 11.38 -4.92 -11.16
N GLU A 159 11.11 -4.34 -10.01
CA GLU A 159 9.75 -4.07 -9.53
C GLU A 159 9.14 -2.87 -10.28
N TYR A 160 9.90 -1.79 -10.44
CA TYR A 160 9.50 -0.67 -11.30
C TYR A 160 9.32 -1.07 -12.76
N TYR A 161 10.19 -1.96 -13.26
CA TYR A 161 10.11 -2.49 -14.62
C TYR A 161 8.76 -3.16 -14.92
N ASN A 162 8.15 -3.80 -13.92
CA ASN A 162 6.86 -4.48 -14.06
C ASN A 162 5.65 -3.54 -14.07
N LEU A 163 5.81 -2.27 -13.69
CA LEU A 163 4.75 -1.27 -13.85
C LEU A 163 4.55 -0.94 -15.32
N VAL A 164 3.33 -0.51 -15.67
CA VAL A 164 3.01 -0.08 -17.04
C VAL A 164 3.99 1.02 -17.47
N GLY A 165 4.70 0.79 -18.54
CA GLY A 165 5.74 1.67 -19.06
C GLY A 165 7.11 1.50 -18.41
N GLY A 166 7.25 0.68 -17.36
CA GLY A 166 8.53 0.51 -16.64
C GLY A 166 9.69 0.05 -17.52
N SER A 167 9.42 -0.80 -18.48
CA SER A 167 10.43 -1.30 -19.44
C SER A 167 11.10 -0.21 -20.29
N PHE A 168 10.49 0.96 -20.42
CA PHE A 168 11.07 2.09 -21.15
C PHE A 168 12.07 2.91 -20.31
N PHE A 169 11.97 2.81 -18.99
CA PHE A 169 12.65 3.72 -18.06
C PHE A 169 13.64 3.03 -17.12
N GLU A 170 13.44 1.74 -16.88
CA GLU A 170 14.25 1.02 -15.91
C GLU A 170 15.41 0.26 -16.53
N PRO A 171 16.60 0.32 -15.92
CA PRO A 171 17.72 -0.49 -16.35
C PRO A 171 17.51 -1.98 -16.01
N VAL A 172 18.08 -2.86 -16.81
CA VAL A 172 18.23 -4.26 -16.45
C VAL A 172 19.48 -4.39 -15.58
N GLU A 173 19.29 -4.77 -14.32
CA GLU A 173 20.38 -4.90 -13.35
C GLU A 173 20.60 -6.37 -13.00
N GLU A 174 21.87 -6.77 -12.86
CA GLU A 174 22.25 -8.12 -12.49
C GLU A 174 21.78 -8.45 -11.05
N ASN A 175 21.91 -7.50 -10.13
CA ASN A 175 21.41 -7.61 -8.77
C ASN A 175 20.62 -6.36 -8.34
N PRO A 176 19.28 -6.34 -8.55
CA PRO A 176 18.44 -5.20 -8.18
C PRO A 176 18.42 -4.89 -6.67
N MET A 177 18.84 -5.82 -5.82
CA MET A 177 18.89 -5.58 -4.36
C MET A 177 19.90 -4.51 -3.97
N ILE A 178 21.00 -4.40 -4.68
CA ILE A 178 22.07 -3.41 -4.46
C ILE A 178 22.17 -2.39 -5.61
N GLY A 179 21.15 -2.37 -6.48
CA GLY A 179 21.07 -1.53 -7.65
C GLY A 179 20.52 -0.13 -7.39
N PHE A 180 19.92 0.45 -8.43
CA PHE A 180 19.37 1.80 -8.44
C PHE A 180 18.05 1.88 -7.66
N ARG A 181 18.12 2.13 -6.35
CA ARG A 181 16.97 2.19 -5.43
C ARG A 181 17.22 3.15 -4.25
N GLY A 182 16.12 3.47 -3.52
CA GLY A 182 16.18 4.29 -2.31
C GLY A 182 16.77 5.68 -2.55
N ALA A 183 17.64 6.13 -1.66
CA ALA A 183 18.18 7.49 -1.69
C ALA A 183 18.97 7.82 -2.97
N SER A 184 19.67 6.86 -3.56
CA SER A 184 20.38 7.07 -4.83
C SER A 184 19.42 7.41 -5.97
N ARG A 185 18.22 6.81 -5.95
CA ARG A 185 17.16 7.08 -6.92
C ARG A 185 16.55 8.46 -6.72
N TYR A 186 16.23 8.84 -5.48
CA TYR A 186 15.62 10.14 -5.17
C TYR A 186 16.50 11.33 -5.58
N LEU A 187 17.82 11.18 -5.43
CA LEU A 187 18.79 12.23 -5.75
C LEU A 187 19.17 12.25 -7.23
N ALA A 188 18.90 11.18 -7.98
CA ALA A 188 19.23 11.12 -9.39
C ALA A 188 18.39 12.12 -10.20
N ALA A 189 19.04 12.91 -11.05
CA ALA A 189 18.37 13.88 -11.91
C ALA A 189 17.28 13.24 -12.78
N THR A 190 17.46 11.98 -13.17
CA THR A 190 16.51 11.22 -13.98
C THR A 190 15.24 10.80 -13.22
N PHE A 191 15.23 10.84 -11.88
CA PHE A 191 14.12 10.36 -11.06
C PHE A 191 13.59 11.41 -10.08
N ARG A 192 14.27 12.55 -9.94
CA ARG A 192 13.92 13.59 -8.94
C ARG A 192 12.46 14.05 -9.05
N ASP A 193 11.98 14.28 -10.29
CA ASP A 193 10.61 14.73 -10.50
C ASP A 193 9.57 13.68 -10.07
N CYS A 194 9.91 12.38 -10.18
CA CYS A 194 9.08 11.29 -9.67
C CYS A 194 9.00 11.32 -8.13
N PHE A 195 10.13 11.55 -7.49
CA PHE A 195 10.20 11.73 -6.04
C PHE A 195 9.39 12.94 -5.56
N GLU A 196 9.38 14.03 -6.32
CA GLU A 196 8.57 15.22 -6.02
C GLU A 196 7.06 14.95 -6.04
N LEU A 197 6.57 13.98 -6.83
CA LEU A 197 5.17 13.56 -6.79
C LEU A 197 4.81 12.95 -5.41
N GLU A 198 5.68 12.09 -4.88
CA GLU A 198 5.49 11.49 -3.56
C GLU A 198 5.53 12.56 -2.45
N CYS A 199 6.48 13.48 -2.52
CA CYS A 199 6.57 14.62 -1.58
C CYS A 199 5.32 15.51 -1.64
N SER A 200 4.79 15.74 -2.84
CA SER A 200 3.57 16.54 -3.03
C SER A 200 2.35 15.85 -2.41
N ALA A 201 2.24 14.52 -2.54
CA ALA A 201 1.17 13.76 -1.91
C ALA A 201 1.24 13.84 -0.38
N LEU A 202 2.42 13.64 0.19
CA LEU A 202 2.65 13.73 1.64
C LEU A 202 2.33 15.12 2.19
N ARG A 203 2.72 16.18 1.48
CA ARG A 203 2.39 17.56 1.84
C ARG A 203 0.88 17.77 1.86
N LYS A 204 0.16 17.35 0.81
CA LYS A 204 -1.31 17.43 0.78
C LYS A 204 -1.95 16.75 1.98
N VAL A 205 -1.51 15.54 2.33
CA VAL A 205 -2.05 14.81 3.48
C VAL A 205 -1.81 15.55 4.78
N ARG A 206 -0.60 16.06 5.00
CA ARG A 206 -0.24 16.74 6.24
C ARG A 206 -0.82 18.15 6.35
N ASP A 207 -0.62 18.95 5.32
CA ASP A 207 -0.85 20.39 5.37
C ASP A 207 -2.29 20.72 4.95
N ASP A 208 -2.80 20.15 3.84
CA ASP A 208 -4.11 20.48 3.31
C ASP A 208 -5.23 19.69 4.03
N MET A 209 -4.99 18.42 4.36
CA MET A 209 -5.96 17.57 5.06
C MET A 209 -5.81 17.59 6.59
N GLY A 210 -4.73 18.16 7.11
CA GLY A 210 -4.48 18.30 8.54
C GLY A 210 -4.12 17.01 9.28
N LEU A 211 -3.75 15.94 8.56
CA LEU A 211 -3.35 14.66 9.16
C LEU A 211 -1.89 14.73 9.65
N SER A 212 -1.66 15.51 10.69
CA SER A 212 -0.33 15.80 11.23
C SER A 212 0.37 14.62 11.90
N ASN A 213 -0.34 13.49 12.09
CA ASN A 213 0.24 12.24 12.61
C ASN A 213 1.11 11.49 11.58
N VAL A 214 1.17 11.94 10.33
CA VAL A 214 2.05 11.38 9.29
C VAL A 214 3.46 11.89 9.46
N ALA A 215 4.42 10.99 9.56
CA ALA A 215 5.85 11.24 9.44
C ALA A 215 6.42 10.49 8.22
N THR A 216 7.52 10.99 7.67
CA THR A 216 8.18 10.35 6.52
C THR A 216 9.43 9.61 6.93
N GLY A 217 9.67 8.45 6.31
CA GLY A 217 10.92 7.71 6.40
C GLY A 217 11.45 7.33 5.02
N SER A 218 12.75 7.43 4.80
CA SER A 218 13.42 6.85 3.63
C SER A 218 14.02 5.50 3.96
N ALA A 219 14.22 4.62 2.97
CA ALA A 219 14.77 3.29 3.18
C ALA A 219 16.11 3.27 3.97
N PRO A 220 17.08 4.20 3.72
CA PRO A 220 18.29 4.29 4.54
C PRO A 220 18.03 4.76 5.97
N LEU A 221 16.98 5.59 6.18
CA LEU A 221 16.59 6.04 7.51
C LEU A 221 15.87 4.95 8.29
N PHE A 222 15.23 3.99 7.62
CA PHE A 222 14.65 2.81 8.27
C PHE A 222 15.73 1.90 8.86
N ALA A 223 16.84 1.71 8.18
CA ALA A 223 17.98 0.99 8.73
C ALA A 223 18.57 1.70 9.94
N ALA A 224 18.51 3.04 9.98
CA ALA A 224 18.91 3.88 11.11
C ALA A 224 17.81 4.03 12.19
N ALA A 225 16.52 3.95 11.82
CA ALA A 225 15.39 4.06 12.76
C ALA A 225 15.16 2.80 13.60
N ILE A 226 15.66 1.65 13.16
CA ILE A 226 15.88 0.49 14.05
C ILE A 226 16.92 0.86 15.14
N GLY A 227 17.72 1.89 14.89
CA GLY A 227 18.63 2.54 15.83
C GLY A 227 18.18 3.88 16.44
N GLY A 228 16.93 4.31 16.21
CA GLY A 228 16.31 5.39 16.99
C GLY A 228 16.43 6.83 16.42
N VAL A 229 16.61 7.05 15.12
CA VAL A 229 16.63 8.42 14.55
C VAL A 229 15.47 8.61 13.57
N VAL A 230 14.45 9.33 14.01
CA VAL A 230 13.43 9.93 13.14
C VAL A 230 13.92 11.34 12.76
N LEU A 231 14.26 11.55 11.49
CA LEU A 231 14.47 12.91 11.01
C LEU A 231 13.12 13.58 10.82
N ASP A 232 12.88 14.62 11.60
CA ASP A 232 11.70 15.48 11.45
C ASP A 232 11.80 16.24 10.12
N ALA A 233 10.88 15.94 9.19
CA ALA A 233 10.80 16.61 7.88
C ALA A 233 10.27 18.06 7.97
N THR A 234 10.18 18.63 9.17
CA THR A 234 9.79 20.03 9.41
C THR A 234 10.96 21.02 9.36
N ALA A 235 12.20 20.55 9.18
CA ALA A 235 13.32 21.45 8.94
C ALA A 235 13.22 22.01 7.51
N ARG A 236 12.92 23.31 7.42
CA ARG A 236 12.70 24.20 6.27
C ARG A 236 13.69 24.06 5.13
#